data_ffe80081766ccac2afe628839736e4ab
#
_entry.id   ffe80081766ccac2afe628839736e4ab
#
_cell.length_a   1.000
_cell.length_b   1.000
_cell.length_c   1.000
_cell.angle_alpha   90.00
_cell.angle_beta   90.00
_cell.angle_gamma   90.00
#
_symmetry.space_group_name_H-M   'P 1'
#
loop_
_entity.id
_entity.type
_entity.pdbx_description
1 polymer ?
#
loop_
_entity_poly.entity_id
_entity_poly.type
_entity_poly.pdbx_seq_one_letter_code
_entity_poly.pdbx_strand_id
1 'polypeptide(L)'
;VAKRPLVIVGEGAVSHAALGKQAGRDVIALAAHIAGNGGNNAEGWNGFAMLHHAAGRVGGLDIGFTPHDGGVCSADQIGLAGKGELDVLFLLGADEYDMSAMGKAFVVYVGTHGDAGAHRADVILPSAAYTEKSATYVNTEGRVQMAERAVFPPGEAKEDWAIFRALSGVLGKPLPFNTLGELRAAIYAEFPHLARI
;
A
#
# COMPACT_ATOMS: atom_id res chain seq x y z
N VAL A 1 -24.62 -28.75 -0.22
CA VAL A 1 -23.95 -27.60 -0.81
C VAL A 1 -24.15 -26.41 0.11
N ALA A 2 -23.07 -25.71 0.47
CA ALA A 2 -23.14 -24.55 1.37
C ALA A 2 -23.91 -23.41 0.68
N LYS A 3 -24.85 -22.78 1.40
CA LYS A 3 -25.60 -21.63 0.88
C LYS A 3 -24.84 -20.33 1.00
N ARG A 4 -23.88 -20.24 1.92
CA ARG A 4 -23.04 -19.08 2.19
C ARG A 4 -21.60 -19.55 2.40
N PRO A 5 -20.89 -19.96 1.33
CA PRO A 5 -19.51 -20.37 1.47
C PRO A 5 -18.65 -19.17 1.84
N LEU A 6 -17.63 -19.38 2.66
CA LEU A 6 -16.57 -18.42 2.95
C LEU A 6 -15.25 -19.03 2.58
N VAL A 7 -14.50 -18.32 1.75
CA VAL A 7 -13.14 -18.70 1.36
C VAL A 7 -12.18 -17.60 1.82
N ILE A 8 -11.22 -17.98 2.64
CA ILE A 8 -10.18 -17.08 3.14
C ILE A 8 -8.86 -17.48 2.49
N VAL A 9 -8.26 -16.57 1.73
CA VAL A 9 -6.97 -16.78 1.05
C VAL A 9 -5.90 -16.01 1.81
N GLY A 10 -4.86 -16.70 2.29
CA GLY A 10 -3.66 -16.06 2.85
C GLY A 10 -2.74 -15.57 1.73
N GLU A 11 -2.06 -14.45 1.94
CA GLU A 11 -1.14 -13.84 0.94
C GLU A 11 -0.05 -14.83 0.50
N GLY A 12 0.42 -15.71 1.38
CA GLY A 12 1.39 -16.75 1.04
C GLY A 12 0.93 -17.72 -0.06
N ALA A 13 -0.39 -17.91 -0.23
CA ALA A 13 -0.93 -18.77 -1.28
C ALA A 13 -0.82 -18.14 -2.68
N VAL A 14 -0.67 -16.82 -2.77
CA VAL A 14 -0.61 -16.09 -4.03
C VAL A 14 0.77 -15.49 -4.32
N SER A 15 1.62 -15.36 -3.31
CA SER A 15 2.97 -14.78 -3.42
C SER A 15 4.10 -15.79 -3.47
N HIS A 16 3.79 -17.11 -3.47
CA HIS A 16 4.81 -18.14 -3.45
C HIS A 16 5.62 -18.17 -4.75
N ALA A 17 6.88 -17.78 -4.66
CA ALA A 17 7.77 -17.58 -5.82
C ALA A 17 7.88 -18.82 -6.74
N ALA A 18 7.82 -20.02 -6.18
CA ALA A 18 7.90 -21.27 -6.94
C ALA A 18 6.67 -21.55 -7.82
N LEU A 19 5.53 -20.91 -7.53
CA LEU A 19 4.29 -21.12 -8.29
C LEU A 19 4.13 -20.15 -9.46
N GLY A 20 4.86 -19.05 -9.45
CA GLY A 20 4.78 -18.00 -10.46
C GLY A 20 3.52 -17.13 -10.37
N LYS A 21 3.54 -16.00 -11.10
CA LYS A 21 2.46 -15.00 -11.08
C LYS A 21 1.09 -15.56 -11.52
N GLN A 22 1.09 -16.52 -12.46
CA GLN A 22 -0.17 -17.10 -12.99
C GLN A 22 -0.87 -17.95 -11.93
N ALA A 23 -0.15 -18.78 -11.21
CA ALA A 23 -0.75 -19.62 -10.16
C ALA A 23 -1.40 -18.80 -9.05
N GLY A 24 -0.80 -17.66 -8.65
CA GLY A 24 -1.42 -16.74 -7.70
C GLY A 24 -2.76 -16.18 -8.21
N ARG A 25 -2.85 -15.81 -9.49
CA ARG A 25 -4.11 -15.38 -10.11
C ARG A 25 -5.14 -16.48 -10.14
N ASP A 26 -4.72 -17.71 -10.47
CA ASP A 26 -5.60 -18.89 -10.54
C ASP A 26 -6.17 -19.23 -9.14
N VAL A 27 -5.37 -19.11 -8.08
CA VAL A 27 -5.83 -19.30 -6.69
C VAL A 27 -6.91 -18.27 -6.34
N ILE A 28 -6.71 -16.99 -6.68
CA ILE A 28 -7.70 -15.93 -6.44
C ILE A 28 -8.97 -16.21 -7.25
N ALA A 29 -8.83 -16.54 -8.53
CA ALA A 29 -9.96 -16.82 -9.41
C ALA A 29 -10.77 -18.03 -8.92
N LEU A 30 -10.11 -19.09 -8.49
CA LEU A 30 -10.76 -20.28 -7.91
C LEU A 30 -11.47 -19.94 -6.61
N ALA A 31 -10.83 -19.19 -5.71
CA ALA A 31 -11.43 -18.77 -4.45
C ALA A 31 -12.67 -17.89 -4.67
N ALA A 32 -12.58 -16.93 -5.59
CA ALA A 32 -13.70 -16.08 -5.99
C ALA A 32 -14.83 -16.90 -6.62
N HIS A 33 -14.49 -17.89 -7.46
CA HIS A 33 -15.45 -18.82 -8.07
C HIS A 33 -16.18 -19.64 -6.99
N ILE A 34 -15.48 -20.21 -6.03
CA ILE A 34 -16.09 -20.98 -4.93
C ILE A 34 -16.99 -20.05 -4.08
N ALA A 35 -16.50 -18.87 -3.74
CA ALA A 35 -17.24 -17.90 -2.95
C ALA A 35 -18.49 -17.36 -3.69
N GLY A 36 -18.39 -17.17 -5.02
CA GLY A 36 -19.48 -16.67 -5.86
C GLY A 36 -20.43 -17.77 -6.36
N ASN A 37 -19.89 -18.94 -6.75
CA ASN A 37 -20.66 -20.05 -7.34
C ASN A 37 -21.21 -21.05 -6.33
N GLY A 38 -21.08 -20.83 -5.06
CA GLY A 38 -21.96 -21.52 -4.09
C GLY A 38 -23.42 -21.32 -4.45
N GLY A 39 -23.65 -20.76 -5.66
CA GLY A 39 -24.90 -20.69 -6.39
C GLY A 39 -25.86 -19.64 -5.90
N ASN A 40 -25.54 -18.96 -4.86
CA ASN A 40 -26.36 -17.86 -4.36
C ASN A 40 -25.46 -16.93 -3.56
N ASN A 41 -24.95 -15.90 -4.20
CA ASN A 41 -24.64 -14.68 -3.47
C ASN A 41 -25.96 -14.21 -2.87
N ALA A 42 -26.26 -14.69 -1.65
CA ALA A 42 -27.33 -14.11 -0.89
C ALA A 42 -27.02 -12.61 -0.83
N GLU A 43 -28.00 -11.80 -1.20
CA GLU A 43 -27.86 -10.36 -1.22
C GLU A 43 -27.18 -9.88 0.08
N GLY A 44 -26.07 -9.15 -0.04
CA GLY A 44 -25.25 -8.72 1.09
C GLY A 44 -24.27 -9.76 1.66
N TRP A 45 -24.04 -10.93 1.04
CA TRP A 45 -23.03 -11.89 1.45
C TRP A 45 -21.76 -11.75 0.62
N ASN A 46 -20.64 -11.39 1.27
CA ASN A 46 -19.31 -11.50 0.70
C ASN A 46 -18.63 -12.77 1.22
N GLY A 47 -18.51 -13.77 0.36
CA GLY A 47 -17.89 -15.06 0.67
C GLY A 47 -16.40 -15.13 0.44
N PHE A 48 -15.74 -14.02 0.07
CA PHE A 48 -14.30 -13.98 -0.20
C PHE A 48 -13.61 -13.02 0.75
N ALA A 49 -12.50 -13.46 1.33
CA ALA A 49 -11.60 -12.62 2.10
C ALA A 49 -10.15 -12.98 1.80
N MET A 50 -9.28 -11.97 1.78
CA MET A 50 -7.84 -12.15 1.62
C MET A 50 -7.11 -11.56 2.83
N LEU A 51 -6.23 -12.37 3.43
CA LEU A 51 -5.38 -11.95 4.53
C LEU A 51 -4.04 -11.45 3.98
N HIS A 52 -3.75 -10.18 4.22
CA HIS A 52 -2.50 -9.53 3.82
C HIS A 52 -1.53 -9.43 4.99
N HIS A 53 -0.22 -9.43 4.70
CA HIS A 53 0.82 -9.23 5.70
C HIS A 53 0.91 -7.78 6.18
N ALA A 54 0.61 -6.81 5.28
CA ALA A 54 0.71 -5.39 5.60
C ALA A 54 -0.66 -4.79 5.97
N ALA A 55 -0.73 -4.12 7.12
CA ALA A 55 -1.96 -3.48 7.61
C ALA A 55 -2.53 -2.40 6.66
N GLY A 56 -1.68 -1.72 5.90
CA GLY A 56 -2.09 -0.71 4.92
C GLY A 56 -2.56 -1.25 3.57
N ARG A 57 -2.43 -2.55 3.31
CA ARG A 57 -2.67 -3.13 1.97
C ARG A 57 -4.12 -2.99 1.52
N VAL A 58 -5.08 -3.33 2.37
CA VAL A 58 -6.50 -3.27 2.01
C VAL A 58 -6.90 -1.82 1.73
N GLY A 59 -6.52 -0.88 2.59
CA GLY A 59 -6.78 0.55 2.38
C GLY A 59 -6.15 1.08 1.09
N GLY A 60 -4.92 0.67 0.79
CA GLY A 60 -4.26 1.03 -0.47
C GLY A 60 -5.00 0.52 -1.70
N LEU A 61 -5.45 -0.74 -1.69
CA LEU A 61 -6.26 -1.31 -2.77
C LEU A 61 -7.62 -0.62 -2.90
N ASP A 62 -8.22 -0.26 -1.77
CA ASP A 62 -9.54 0.35 -1.71
C ASP A 62 -9.58 1.77 -2.31
N ILE A 63 -8.48 2.51 -2.19
CA ILE A 63 -8.30 3.81 -2.88
C ILE A 63 -7.66 3.69 -4.27
N GLY A 64 -7.53 2.48 -4.80
CA GLY A 64 -6.95 2.26 -6.11
C GLY A 64 -5.43 2.50 -6.20
N PHE A 65 -4.68 2.38 -5.10
CA PHE A 65 -3.22 2.47 -5.14
C PHE A 65 -2.60 1.24 -5.79
N THR A 66 -2.79 1.17 -7.09
CA THR A 66 -2.33 0.12 -8.00
C THR A 66 -1.77 0.74 -9.27
N PRO A 67 -0.96 0.02 -10.06
CA PRO A 67 -0.49 0.55 -11.33
C PRO A 67 -1.66 0.93 -12.26
N HIS A 68 -1.63 2.16 -12.76
CA HIS A 68 -2.60 2.70 -13.73
C HIS A 68 -1.87 3.23 -14.96
N ASP A 69 -2.57 3.39 -16.08
CA ASP A 69 -2.13 4.13 -17.27
C ASP A 69 -0.72 3.78 -17.76
N GLY A 70 -0.42 2.49 -17.84
CA GLY A 70 0.89 2.00 -18.25
C GLY A 70 1.92 1.91 -17.13
N GLY A 71 1.53 2.22 -15.90
CA GLY A 71 2.35 1.95 -14.71
C GLY A 71 2.62 0.46 -14.53
N VAL A 72 3.71 0.14 -13.86
CA VAL A 72 4.15 -1.23 -13.63
C VAL A 72 4.18 -1.58 -12.13
N CYS A 73 4.10 -2.86 -11.81
CA CYS A 73 4.16 -3.31 -10.42
C CYS A 73 5.55 -3.09 -9.82
N SER A 74 5.66 -3.09 -8.49
CA SER A 74 6.90 -2.78 -7.76
C SER A 74 8.10 -3.62 -8.21
N ALA A 75 7.90 -4.92 -8.46
CA ALA A 75 8.97 -5.79 -8.95
C ALA A 75 9.49 -5.38 -10.35
N ASP A 76 8.58 -4.94 -11.22
CA ASP A 76 8.95 -4.46 -12.55
C ASP A 76 9.63 -3.08 -12.46
N GLN A 77 9.21 -2.21 -11.50
CA GLN A 77 9.91 -0.93 -11.22
C GLN A 77 11.36 -1.17 -10.80
N ILE A 78 11.62 -2.14 -9.91
CA ILE A 78 12.98 -2.53 -9.54
C ILE A 78 13.76 -3.03 -10.76
N GLY A 79 13.13 -3.85 -11.62
CA GLY A 79 13.74 -4.32 -12.86
C GLY A 79 14.10 -3.19 -13.84
N LEU A 80 13.23 -2.18 -13.97
CA LEU A 80 13.50 -0.98 -14.78
C LEU A 80 14.63 -0.14 -14.22
N ALA A 81 14.67 0.04 -12.89
CA ALA A 81 15.76 0.73 -12.21
C ALA A 81 17.10 0.04 -12.47
N GLY A 82 17.13 -1.31 -12.37
CA GLY A 82 18.32 -2.11 -12.65
C GLY A 82 18.83 -1.99 -14.09
N LYS A 83 17.94 -1.76 -15.06
CA LYS A 83 18.27 -1.52 -16.47
C LYS A 83 18.69 -0.09 -16.76
N GLY A 84 18.56 0.84 -15.80
CA GLY A 84 18.79 2.27 -16.01
C GLY A 84 17.66 2.97 -16.77
N GLU A 85 16.45 2.41 -16.73
CA GLU A 85 15.25 2.97 -17.35
C GLU A 85 14.43 3.82 -16.36
N LEU A 86 14.87 3.91 -15.08
CA LEU A 86 14.33 4.80 -14.06
C LEU A 86 15.46 5.66 -13.48
N ASP A 87 15.27 6.98 -13.50
CA ASP A 87 16.21 7.93 -12.92
C ASP A 87 16.05 8.04 -11.41
N VAL A 88 14.81 8.01 -10.89
CA VAL A 88 14.49 8.20 -9.48
C VAL A 88 13.51 7.14 -9.02
N LEU A 89 13.75 6.59 -7.83
CA LEU A 89 12.89 5.61 -7.17
C LEU A 89 12.61 6.04 -5.72
N PHE A 90 11.35 6.17 -5.36
CA PHE A 90 10.92 6.38 -3.99
C PHE A 90 10.53 5.06 -3.33
N LEU A 91 11.15 4.75 -2.20
CA LEU A 91 10.82 3.61 -1.35
C LEU A 91 10.04 4.12 -0.13
N LEU A 92 8.73 3.86 -0.10
CA LEU A 92 7.84 4.32 0.97
C LEU A 92 7.64 3.20 2.00
N GLY A 93 8.51 3.15 3.00
CA GLY A 93 8.53 2.08 3.99
C GLY A 93 8.73 0.69 3.38
N ALA A 94 9.37 0.62 2.22
CA ALA A 94 9.55 -0.59 1.44
C ALA A 94 11.03 -0.97 1.39
N ASP A 95 11.39 -2.08 2.01
CA ASP A 95 12.75 -2.60 2.11
C ASP A 95 12.85 -4.13 1.89
N GLU A 96 11.73 -4.76 1.49
CA GLU A 96 11.64 -6.21 1.27
C GLU A 96 12.20 -6.65 -0.10
N TYR A 97 12.70 -5.72 -0.90
CA TYR A 97 13.27 -5.99 -2.22
C TYR A 97 14.79 -6.16 -2.17
N ASP A 98 15.34 -6.80 -3.21
CA ASP A 98 16.78 -6.82 -3.41
C ASP A 98 17.28 -5.40 -3.78
N MET A 99 17.88 -4.72 -2.83
CA MET A 99 18.38 -3.36 -3.00
C MET A 99 19.53 -3.28 -4.02
N SER A 100 20.26 -4.38 -4.25
CA SER A 100 21.33 -4.44 -5.26
C SER A 100 20.80 -4.42 -6.70
N ALA A 101 19.53 -4.81 -6.88
CA ALA A 101 18.88 -4.82 -8.18
C ALA A 101 18.46 -3.44 -8.71
N MET A 102 18.56 -2.37 -7.89
CA MET A 102 18.12 -1.01 -8.26
C MET A 102 19.10 -0.24 -9.15
N GLY A 103 20.24 -0.85 -9.49
CA GLY A 103 21.21 -0.26 -10.38
C GLY A 103 21.72 1.12 -9.92
N LYS A 104 21.72 2.10 -10.83
CA LYS A 104 22.18 3.47 -10.59
C LYS A 104 21.03 4.47 -10.36
N ALA A 105 19.80 4.01 -10.20
CA ALA A 105 18.68 4.89 -9.90
C ALA A 105 18.97 5.70 -8.62
N PHE A 106 18.58 6.97 -8.63
CA PHE A 106 18.61 7.80 -7.43
C PHE A 106 17.49 7.37 -6.49
N VAL A 107 17.86 6.83 -5.33
CA VAL A 107 16.90 6.24 -4.38
C VAL A 107 16.62 7.19 -3.23
N VAL A 108 15.35 7.52 -3.05
CA VAL A 108 14.82 8.26 -1.90
C VAL A 108 14.09 7.28 -0.99
N TYR A 109 14.59 7.08 0.22
CA TYR A 109 13.95 6.24 1.23
C TYR A 109 13.14 7.09 2.20
N VAL A 110 11.85 6.79 2.32
CA VAL A 110 10.94 7.38 3.30
C VAL A 110 10.55 6.26 4.26
N GLY A 111 11.15 6.24 5.44
CA GLY A 111 10.97 5.11 6.35
C GLY A 111 11.30 5.44 7.81
N THR A 112 11.03 4.49 8.68
CA THR A 112 11.11 4.66 10.14
C THR A 112 12.35 4.01 10.78
N HIS A 113 13.03 3.13 10.06
CA HIS A 113 14.17 2.34 10.53
C HIS A 113 15.34 2.39 9.56
N GLY A 114 16.54 2.12 10.06
CA GLY A 114 17.77 2.07 9.27
C GLY A 114 17.96 0.72 8.57
N ASP A 115 16.96 0.27 7.85
CA ASP A 115 16.91 -1.02 7.18
C ASP A 115 17.64 -1.02 5.82
N ALA A 116 17.52 -2.09 5.05
CA ALA A 116 18.18 -2.25 3.76
C ALA A 116 17.88 -1.10 2.78
N GLY A 117 16.63 -0.59 2.79
CA GLY A 117 16.24 0.56 1.99
C GLY A 117 17.00 1.83 2.36
N ALA A 118 17.18 2.10 3.65
CA ALA A 118 17.97 3.25 4.13
C ALA A 118 19.44 3.13 3.76
N HIS A 119 20.02 1.94 3.85
CA HIS A 119 21.43 1.71 3.46
C HIS A 119 21.70 1.89 1.96
N ARG A 120 20.68 1.62 1.12
CA ARG A 120 20.79 1.82 -0.33
C ARG A 120 20.51 3.27 -0.76
N ALA A 121 19.77 4.01 0.04
CA ALA A 121 19.26 5.31 -0.35
C ALA A 121 20.37 6.36 -0.56
N ASP A 122 20.15 7.21 -1.56
CA ASP A 122 20.93 8.42 -1.77
C ASP A 122 20.44 9.57 -0.88
N VAL A 123 19.12 9.54 -0.53
CA VAL A 123 18.50 10.45 0.43
C VAL A 123 17.54 9.67 1.33
N ILE A 124 17.62 9.96 2.63
CA ILE A 124 16.69 9.43 3.63
C ILE A 124 15.81 10.58 4.14
N LEU A 125 14.50 10.39 4.07
CA LEU A 125 13.50 11.27 4.66
C LEU A 125 12.84 10.53 5.83
N PRO A 126 13.17 10.85 7.09
CA PRO A 126 12.68 10.11 8.24
C PRO A 126 11.18 10.26 8.39
N SER A 127 10.47 9.14 8.43
CA SER A 127 9.02 9.03 8.51
C SER A 127 8.56 8.66 9.91
N ALA A 128 7.36 9.09 10.27
CA ALA A 128 6.71 8.73 11.53
C ALA A 128 6.25 7.26 11.50
N ALA A 129 6.49 6.53 12.58
CA ALA A 129 5.99 5.16 12.75
C ALA A 129 4.46 5.16 12.96
N TYR A 130 3.84 3.98 12.92
CA TYR A 130 2.38 3.85 13.05
C TYR A 130 1.83 4.38 14.39
N THR A 131 2.61 4.37 15.46
CA THR A 131 2.26 4.95 16.77
C THR A 131 2.46 6.47 16.84
N GLU A 132 3.17 7.03 15.88
CA GLU A 132 3.63 8.43 15.85
C GLU A 132 2.84 9.27 14.85
N LYS A 133 1.83 8.70 14.21
CA LYS A 133 0.94 9.36 13.25
C LYS A 133 -0.51 8.94 13.42
N SER A 134 -1.42 9.82 13.00
CA SER A 134 -2.83 9.45 12.86
C SER A 134 -3.08 8.96 11.45
N ALA A 135 -3.60 7.74 11.32
CA ALA A 135 -3.78 7.09 10.02
C ALA A 135 -5.13 6.37 9.92
N THR A 136 -5.64 6.26 8.70
CA THR A 136 -6.83 5.48 8.40
C THR A 136 -6.44 4.12 7.86
N TYR A 137 -7.05 3.06 8.38
CA TYR A 137 -6.84 1.68 7.97
C TYR A 137 -8.17 1.07 7.54
N VAL A 138 -8.10 0.15 6.59
CA VAL A 138 -9.23 -0.70 6.21
C VAL A 138 -8.83 -2.15 6.49
N ASN A 139 -9.63 -2.86 7.29
CA ASN A 139 -9.35 -4.26 7.59
C ASN A 139 -9.84 -5.20 6.49
N THR A 140 -9.55 -6.50 6.63
CA THR A 140 -9.94 -7.55 5.66
C THR A 140 -11.46 -7.62 5.41
N GLU A 141 -12.29 -7.16 6.35
CA GLU A 141 -13.75 -7.12 6.22
C GLU A 141 -14.24 -5.85 5.51
N GLY A 142 -13.34 -4.92 5.14
CA GLY A 142 -13.70 -3.62 4.58
C GLY A 142 -14.12 -2.59 5.63
N ARG A 143 -13.86 -2.85 6.92
CA ARG A 143 -14.14 -1.89 7.98
C ARG A 143 -13.08 -0.81 8.02
N VAL A 144 -13.50 0.42 7.90
CA VAL A 144 -12.64 1.60 8.05
C VAL A 144 -12.43 1.88 9.53
N GLN A 145 -11.20 2.11 9.92
CA GLN A 145 -10.79 2.39 11.30
C GLN A 145 -9.74 3.49 11.29
N MET A 146 -9.81 4.37 12.27
CA MET A 146 -8.83 5.44 12.46
C MET A 146 -7.95 5.14 13.67
N ALA A 147 -6.63 5.20 13.46
CA ALA A 147 -5.65 5.20 14.55
C ALA A 147 -5.27 6.64 14.88
N GLU A 148 -5.29 6.96 16.16
CA GLU A 148 -4.81 8.24 16.66
C GLU A 148 -3.34 8.13 17.07
N ARG A 149 -2.61 9.22 16.90
CA ARG A 149 -1.22 9.31 17.30
C ARG A 149 -1.08 9.14 18.82
N ALA A 150 -0.29 8.15 19.25
CA ALA A 150 -0.03 7.87 20.64
C ALA A 150 1.16 8.69 21.21
N VAL A 151 2.21 8.88 20.40
CA VAL A 151 3.42 9.60 20.77
C VAL A 151 3.89 10.50 19.65
N PHE A 152 4.70 11.50 19.92
CA PHE A 152 5.28 12.35 18.87
C PHE A 152 6.42 11.63 18.16
N PRO A 153 6.59 11.85 16.84
CA PRO A 153 7.75 11.33 16.12
C PRO A 153 9.06 11.84 16.73
N PRO A 154 10.10 11.00 16.80
CA PRO A 154 11.40 11.41 17.34
C PRO A 154 12.18 12.27 16.33
N GLY A 155 13.01 13.15 16.85
CA GLY A 155 13.93 13.97 16.04
C GLY A 155 13.20 14.75 14.94
N GLU A 156 13.66 14.56 13.70
CA GLU A 156 13.10 15.24 12.52
C GLU A 156 12.07 14.41 11.75
N ALA A 157 11.67 13.25 12.27
CA ALA A 157 10.67 12.41 11.61
C ALA A 157 9.33 13.14 11.44
N LYS A 158 8.72 12.99 10.29
CA LYS A 158 7.44 13.61 9.91
C LYS A 158 6.47 12.57 9.38
N GLU A 159 5.19 12.88 9.45
CA GLU A 159 4.16 12.08 8.78
C GLU A 159 4.37 12.12 7.26
N ASP A 160 4.20 11.00 6.57
CA ASP A 160 4.50 10.86 5.14
C ASP A 160 3.80 11.92 4.29
N TRP A 161 2.54 12.21 4.58
CA TRP A 161 1.77 13.24 3.85
C TRP A 161 2.41 14.63 3.96
N ALA A 162 3.01 14.98 5.10
CA ALA A 162 3.67 16.27 5.32
C ALA A 162 4.99 16.34 4.54
N ILE A 163 5.73 15.22 4.44
CA ILE A 163 6.94 15.10 3.61
C ILE A 163 6.58 15.37 2.15
N PHE A 164 5.56 14.68 1.61
CA PHE A 164 5.14 14.88 0.22
C PHE A 164 4.53 16.23 -0.04
N ARG A 165 3.79 16.79 0.92
CA ARG A 165 3.28 18.17 0.82
C ARG A 165 4.43 19.18 0.71
N ALA A 166 5.47 19.04 1.52
CA ALA A 166 6.64 19.91 1.46
C ALA A 166 7.39 19.73 0.12
N LEU A 167 7.66 18.48 -0.29
CA LEU A 167 8.31 18.17 -1.56
C LEU A 167 7.56 18.76 -2.75
N SER A 168 6.25 18.65 -2.77
CA SER A 168 5.41 19.20 -3.84
C SER A 168 5.56 20.71 -3.99
N GLY A 169 5.75 21.42 -2.87
CA GLY A 169 6.03 22.85 -2.87
C GLY A 169 7.40 23.18 -3.49
N VAL A 170 8.43 22.41 -3.12
CA VAL A 170 9.78 22.55 -3.70
C VAL A 170 9.79 22.31 -5.20
N LEU A 171 8.99 21.34 -5.66
CA LEU A 171 8.84 21.00 -7.09
C LEU A 171 7.97 21.99 -7.87
N GLY A 172 7.44 23.04 -7.21
CA GLY A 172 6.58 24.05 -7.85
C GLY A 172 5.17 23.55 -8.22
N LYS A 173 4.76 22.40 -7.68
CA LYS A 173 3.44 21.78 -7.91
C LYS A 173 2.78 21.45 -6.57
N PRO A 174 2.45 22.44 -5.73
CA PRO A 174 1.98 22.20 -4.38
C PRO A 174 0.67 21.41 -4.35
N LEU A 175 0.63 20.37 -3.53
CA LEU A 175 -0.60 19.63 -3.24
C LEU A 175 -1.61 20.56 -2.55
N PRO A 176 -2.93 20.41 -2.82
CA PRO A 176 -3.97 21.36 -2.43
C PRO A 176 -4.43 21.22 -0.97
N PHE A 177 -3.59 20.73 -0.07
CA PHE A 177 -3.88 20.58 1.35
C PHE A 177 -2.67 20.95 2.20
N ASN A 178 -2.89 21.56 3.36
CA ASN A 178 -1.85 21.98 4.29
C ASN A 178 -1.99 21.32 5.67
N THR A 179 -3.11 20.65 5.91
CA THR A 179 -3.41 19.96 7.16
C THR A 179 -3.90 18.53 6.89
N LEU A 180 -3.77 17.64 7.88
CA LEU A 180 -4.33 16.29 7.81
C LEU A 180 -5.86 16.32 7.64
N GLY A 181 -6.54 17.30 8.24
CA GLY A 181 -7.98 17.49 8.07
C GLY A 181 -8.38 17.78 6.62
N GLU A 182 -7.64 18.68 5.95
CA GLU A 182 -7.85 19.00 4.53
C GLU A 182 -7.56 17.79 3.63
N LEU A 183 -6.49 17.04 3.90
CA LEU A 183 -6.18 15.81 3.19
C LEU A 183 -7.30 14.78 3.35
N ARG A 184 -7.80 14.55 4.58
CA ARG A 184 -8.91 13.65 4.84
C ARG A 184 -10.19 14.09 4.14
N ALA A 185 -10.49 15.39 4.15
CA ALA A 185 -11.65 15.94 3.42
C ALA A 185 -11.56 15.62 1.91
N ALA A 186 -10.38 15.76 1.31
CA ALA A 186 -10.15 15.40 -0.09
C ALA A 186 -10.33 13.89 -0.34
N ILE A 187 -9.78 13.04 0.54
CA ILE A 187 -9.95 11.59 0.47
C ILE A 187 -11.43 11.20 0.58
N TYR A 188 -12.16 11.76 1.52
CA TYR A 188 -13.58 11.42 1.73
C TYR A 188 -14.50 11.93 0.60
N ALA A 189 -14.11 13.02 -0.06
CA ALA A 189 -14.80 13.50 -1.25
C ALA A 189 -14.65 12.52 -2.43
N GLU A 190 -13.47 11.92 -2.60
CA GLU A 190 -13.17 10.97 -3.67
C GLU A 190 -13.62 9.55 -3.30
N PHE A 191 -13.46 9.15 -2.03
CA PHE A 191 -13.78 7.83 -1.49
C PHE A 191 -14.76 7.93 -0.30
N PRO A 192 -16.07 8.21 -0.53
CA PRO A 192 -17.02 8.51 0.55
C PRO A 192 -17.21 7.38 1.56
N HIS A 193 -16.94 6.13 1.17
CA HIS A 193 -17.03 4.98 2.08
C HIS A 193 -15.98 5.02 3.20
N LEU A 194 -14.85 5.70 3.00
CA LEU A 194 -13.81 5.87 4.01
C LEU A 194 -14.21 6.85 5.14
N ALA A 195 -15.28 7.61 4.97
CA ALA A 195 -15.84 8.47 6.02
C ALA A 195 -16.70 7.71 7.05
N ARG A 196 -16.93 6.40 6.87
CA ARG A 196 -17.73 5.55 7.76
C ARG A 196 -16.94 5.02 8.95
N ILE A 197 -16.29 5.94 9.68
CA ILE A 197 -15.49 5.65 10.86
C ILE A 197 -16.36 5.67 12.11
#